data_5c42d8336f41e4f36a3b2751671db6a5
#
_entry.id   5c42d8336f41e4f36a3b2751671db6a5
#
_cell.length_a   1.000
_cell.length_b   1.000
_cell.length_c   1.000
_cell.angle_alpha   90.00
_cell.angle_beta   90.00
_cell.angle_gamma   90.00
#
_symmetry.space_group_name_H-M   'P 1'
#
loop_
_entity.id
_entity.type
_entity.pdbx_description
1 polymer ?
#
loop_
_entity_poly.entity_id
_entity_poly.type
_entity_poly.pdbx_seq_one_letter_code
_entity_poly.pdbx_strand_id
1 'polypeptide(L)'
;MILTGNKPKKARSGIACTLIRFSLPLIFSGILQQLYNWADAFIVGNVEGELALAAIGATGTVVNFYLMAITGFTIGLAILFAQKFGSGENAAIPKILAAFSILLGLSFVLLAAVGIGLTSPLLRLMHTPQDTIKPAESYLKIIFTGVPFLAVYNVYSCLLYTSPS
;
A
#
# COMPACT_ATOMS: atom_id res chain seq x y z
N MET A 1 51.92 9.91 23.77
CA MET A 1 51.52 11.06 22.94
C MET A 1 50.11 10.76 22.41
N ILE A 2 49.12 11.29 23.08
CA ILE A 2 47.70 10.94 22.89
C ILE A 2 47.14 11.88 21.86
N LEU A 3 46.81 11.35 20.66
CA LEU A 3 46.09 12.10 19.63
C LEU A 3 44.56 12.01 19.90
N THR A 4 44.05 12.97 20.63
CA THR A 4 42.61 13.22 20.76
C THR A 4 42.03 13.64 19.41
N GLY A 5 41.44 12.68 18.70
CA GLY A 5 40.69 12.93 17.46
C GLY A 5 39.42 13.71 17.73
N ASN A 6 39.48 15.01 17.54
CA ASN A 6 38.32 15.91 17.51
C ASN A 6 37.45 15.60 16.30
N LYS A 7 36.45 14.71 16.42
CA LYS A 7 35.48 14.44 15.35
C LYS A 7 34.64 15.69 15.10
N PRO A 8 34.55 16.19 13.88
CA PRO A 8 33.93 17.48 13.59
C PRO A 8 32.42 17.47 13.86
N LYS A 9 31.98 18.23 14.83
CA LYS A 9 30.56 18.53 15.11
C LYS A 9 29.80 19.07 13.86
N LYS A 10 30.53 19.63 12.91
CA LYS A 10 30.02 20.20 11.66
C LYS A 10 29.41 19.16 10.70
N ALA A 11 29.90 17.91 10.70
CA ALA A 11 29.32 16.83 9.88
C ALA A 11 27.96 16.36 10.38
N ARG A 12 27.76 16.32 11.70
CA ARG A 12 26.48 15.94 12.33
C ARG A 12 25.37 16.98 12.05
N SER A 13 25.72 18.26 12.07
CA SER A 13 24.78 19.35 11.75
C SER A 13 24.34 19.30 10.27
N GLY A 14 25.24 18.97 9.33
CA GLY A 14 24.89 18.81 7.93
C GLY A 14 23.95 17.65 7.66
N ILE A 15 24.20 16.49 8.30
CA ILE A 15 23.34 15.29 8.17
C ILE A 15 21.94 15.56 8.73
N ALA A 16 21.86 16.18 9.91
CA ALA A 16 20.56 16.51 10.52
C ALA A 16 19.75 17.49 9.66
N CYS A 17 20.38 18.52 9.12
CA CYS A 17 19.74 19.48 8.22
C CYS A 17 19.24 18.82 6.93
N THR A 18 20.04 17.93 6.35
CA THR A 18 19.65 17.15 5.16
C THR A 18 18.46 16.23 5.47
N LEU A 19 18.48 15.52 6.59
CA LEU A 19 17.38 14.66 7.02
C LEU A 19 16.09 15.46 7.20
N ILE A 20 16.14 16.59 7.90
CA ILE A 20 14.98 17.47 8.11
C ILE A 20 14.44 17.97 6.76
N ARG A 21 15.32 18.41 5.87
CA ARG A 21 14.92 18.89 4.54
C ARG A 21 14.25 17.81 3.69
N PHE A 22 14.69 16.57 3.79
CA PHE A 22 14.04 15.42 3.13
C PHE A 22 12.75 14.98 3.84
N SER A 23 12.72 15.03 5.17
CA SER A 23 11.55 14.60 5.94
C SER A 23 10.38 15.56 5.82
N LEU A 24 10.64 16.86 5.66
CA LEU A 24 9.59 17.88 5.61
C LEU A 24 8.57 17.65 4.49
N PRO A 25 8.97 17.41 3.22
CA PRO A 25 8.03 17.09 2.15
C PRO A 25 7.26 15.80 2.40
N LEU A 26 7.91 14.77 2.99
CA LEU A 26 7.27 13.50 3.30
C LEU A 26 6.20 13.65 4.39
N ILE A 27 6.50 14.40 5.45
CA ILE A 27 5.55 14.72 6.52
C ILE A 27 4.37 15.51 5.94
N PHE A 28 4.65 16.52 5.11
CA PHE A 28 3.61 17.33 4.48
C PHE A 28 2.70 16.50 3.57
N SER A 29 3.30 15.59 2.77
CA SER A 29 2.54 14.62 1.95
C SER A 29 1.67 13.71 2.82
N GLY A 30 2.18 13.22 3.95
CA GLY A 30 1.41 12.41 4.90
C GLY A 30 0.25 13.16 5.53
N ILE A 31 0.45 14.44 5.89
CA ILE A 31 -0.61 15.31 6.41
C ILE A 31 -1.69 15.52 5.35
N LEU A 32 -1.32 15.82 4.10
CA LEU A 32 -2.27 15.99 3.01
C LEU A 32 -3.08 14.72 2.76
N GLN A 33 -2.43 13.55 2.79
CA GLN A 33 -3.10 12.27 2.65
C GLN A 33 -4.11 12.04 3.79
N GLN A 34 -3.74 12.40 5.02
CA GLN A 34 -4.65 12.26 6.15
C GLN A 34 -5.84 13.23 6.08
N LEU A 35 -5.61 14.47 5.63
CA LEU A 35 -6.69 15.42 5.36
C LEU A 35 -7.63 14.91 4.27
N TYR A 36 -7.09 14.31 3.21
CA TYR A 36 -7.90 13.66 2.17
C TYR A 36 -8.80 12.56 2.75
N ASN A 37 -8.24 11.66 3.57
CA ASN A 37 -9.00 10.59 4.21
C ASN A 37 -10.12 11.15 5.12
N TRP A 38 -9.86 12.23 5.82
CA TRP A 38 -10.87 12.90 6.68
C TRP A 38 -11.97 13.55 5.83
N ALA A 39 -11.59 14.23 4.75
CA ALA A 39 -12.56 14.84 3.83
C ALA A 39 -13.45 13.77 3.18
N ASP A 40 -12.88 12.65 2.77
CA ASP A 40 -13.61 11.52 2.20
C ASP A 40 -14.61 10.94 3.22
N ALA A 41 -14.17 10.66 4.45
CA ALA A 41 -15.05 10.19 5.52
C ALA A 41 -16.16 11.22 5.85
N PHE A 42 -15.85 12.52 5.86
CA PHE A 42 -16.82 13.56 6.10
C PHE A 42 -17.88 13.65 4.99
N ILE A 43 -17.44 13.57 3.74
CA ILE A 43 -18.36 13.59 2.57
C ILE A 43 -19.27 12.37 2.61
N VAL A 44 -18.69 11.18 2.78
CA VAL A 44 -19.49 9.93 2.84
C VAL A 44 -20.48 9.97 3.99
N GLY A 45 -20.06 10.40 5.18
CA GLY A 45 -20.94 10.47 6.34
C GLY A 45 -22.11 11.45 6.17
N ASN A 46 -21.89 12.58 5.47
CA ASN A 46 -22.94 13.58 5.27
C ASN A 46 -23.82 13.32 4.05
N VAL A 47 -23.29 12.70 2.99
CA VAL A 47 -24.03 12.46 1.74
C VAL A 47 -24.74 11.12 1.75
N GLU A 48 -24.02 10.05 2.14
CA GLU A 48 -24.53 8.68 2.15
C GLU A 48 -25.10 8.23 3.50
N GLY A 49 -24.81 9.00 4.56
CA GLY A 49 -25.30 8.77 5.91
C GLY A 49 -24.42 7.86 6.77
N GLU A 50 -24.84 7.70 8.04
CA GLU A 50 -24.07 6.99 9.07
C GLU A 50 -23.85 5.50 8.74
N LEU A 51 -24.79 4.85 8.05
CA LEU A 51 -24.68 3.45 7.67
C LEU A 51 -23.56 3.19 6.66
N ALA A 52 -23.36 4.11 5.72
CA ALA A 52 -22.27 3.99 4.76
C ALA A 52 -20.90 4.18 5.43
N LEU A 53 -20.81 5.15 6.34
CA LEU A 53 -19.59 5.37 7.13
C LEU A 53 -19.26 4.17 8.02
N ALA A 54 -20.28 3.60 8.67
CA ALA A 54 -20.14 2.38 9.46
C ALA A 54 -19.69 1.18 8.60
N ALA A 55 -20.19 1.07 7.36
CA ALA A 55 -19.81 0.03 6.42
C ALA A 55 -18.31 0.15 6.03
N ILE A 56 -17.84 1.35 5.73
CA ILE A 56 -16.41 1.61 5.44
C ILE A 56 -15.56 1.27 6.66
N GLY A 57 -15.96 1.67 7.86
CA GLY A 57 -15.26 1.36 9.10
C GLY A 57 -15.15 -0.14 9.36
N ALA A 58 -16.25 -0.87 9.22
CA ALA A 58 -16.31 -2.33 9.41
C ALA A 58 -15.43 -3.08 8.38
N THR A 59 -15.37 -2.61 7.15
CA THR A 59 -14.62 -3.25 6.06
C THR A 59 -13.14 -2.87 6.05
N GLY A 60 -12.75 -1.79 6.73
CA GLY A 60 -11.40 -1.23 6.73
C GLY A 60 -10.30 -2.23 7.09
N THR A 61 -10.55 -3.09 8.06
CA THR A 61 -9.61 -4.16 8.47
C THR A 61 -9.36 -5.15 7.33
N VAL A 62 -10.39 -5.55 6.62
CA VAL A 62 -10.30 -6.49 5.48
C VAL A 62 -9.54 -5.85 4.33
N VAL A 63 -9.88 -4.60 3.98
CA VAL A 63 -9.20 -3.83 2.93
C VAL A 63 -7.72 -3.66 3.26
N ASN A 64 -7.39 -3.28 4.51
CA ASN A 64 -6.00 -3.14 4.95
C ASN A 64 -5.20 -4.43 4.85
N PHE A 65 -5.80 -5.58 5.14
CA PHE A 65 -5.16 -6.88 4.96
C PHE A 65 -4.71 -7.09 3.50
N TYR A 66 -5.59 -6.82 2.54
CA TYR A 66 -5.25 -6.93 1.10
C TYR A 66 -4.16 -5.93 0.69
N LEU A 67 -4.24 -4.70 1.17
CA LEU A 67 -3.22 -3.68 0.89
C LEU A 67 -1.85 -4.06 1.46
N MET A 68 -1.80 -4.61 2.68
CA MET A 68 -0.57 -5.11 3.28
C MET A 68 0.02 -6.28 2.50
N ALA A 69 -0.82 -7.21 2.02
CA ALA A 69 -0.36 -8.31 1.18
C ALA A 69 0.27 -7.79 -0.12
N ILE A 70 -0.40 -6.87 -0.84
CA ILE A 70 0.15 -6.25 -2.05
C ILE A 70 1.47 -5.55 -1.76
N THR A 71 1.55 -4.76 -0.69
CA THR A 71 2.76 -4.05 -0.28
C THR A 71 3.91 -5.00 0.03
N GLY A 72 3.65 -6.09 0.73
CA GLY A 72 4.65 -7.11 1.04
C GLY A 72 5.26 -7.74 -0.22
N PHE A 73 4.43 -8.11 -1.19
CA PHE A 73 4.92 -8.61 -2.48
C PHE A 73 5.69 -7.54 -3.26
N THR A 74 5.24 -6.30 -3.23
CA THR A 74 5.91 -5.18 -3.90
C THR A 74 7.31 -4.92 -3.32
N ILE A 75 7.47 -4.99 -1.99
CA ILE A 75 8.79 -4.86 -1.34
C ILE A 75 9.71 -6.02 -1.76
N GLY A 76 9.21 -7.26 -1.78
CA GLY A 76 9.98 -8.41 -2.25
C GLY A 76 10.47 -8.24 -3.70
N LEU A 77 9.61 -7.73 -4.56
CA LEU A 77 9.95 -7.44 -5.95
C LEU A 77 10.98 -6.31 -6.09
N ALA A 78 10.87 -5.25 -5.27
CA ALA A 78 11.84 -4.15 -5.24
C ALA A 78 13.25 -4.65 -4.89
N ILE A 79 13.35 -5.55 -3.90
CA ILE A 79 14.63 -6.16 -3.50
C ILE A 79 15.21 -6.98 -4.66
N LEU A 80 14.38 -7.77 -5.34
CA LEU A 80 14.80 -8.58 -6.48
C LEU A 80 15.31 -7.72 -7.65
N PHE A 81 14.61 -6.63 -7.96
CA PHE A 81 15.04 -5.67 -8.98
C PHE A 81 16.36 -5.00 -8.59
N ALA A 82 16.49 -4.54 -7.34
CA ALA A 82 17.71 -3.92 -6.85
C ALA A 82 18.92 -4.89 -6.96
N GLN A 83 18.73 -6.17 -6.65
CA GLN A 83 19.77 -7.19 -6.81
C GLN A 83 20.16 -7.39 -8.28
N LYS A 84 19.19 -7.46 -9.19
CA LYS A 84 19.46 -7.65 -10.63
C LYS A 84 20.08 -6.43 -11.28
N PHE A 85 19.68 -5.23 -10.91
CA PHE A 85 20.36 -4.00 -11.33
C PHE A 85 21.79 -3.94 -10.79
N GLY A 86 22.00 -4.31 -9.51
CA GLY A 86 23.32 -4.32 -8.89
C GLY A 86 24.27 -5.37 -9.46
N SER A 87 23.77 -6.52 -9.93
CA SER A 87 24.59 -7.56 -10.62
C SER A 87 24.82 -7.28 -12.09
N GLY A 88 24.22 -6.24 -12.67
CA GLY A 88 24.32 -5.94 -14.09
C GLY A 88 23.48 -6.84 -15.01
N GLU A 89 22.67 -7.73 -14.44
CA GLU A 89 21.81 -8.68 -15.19
C GLU A 89 20.50 -8.02 -15.67
N ASN A 90 20.58 -6.87 -16.30
CA ASN A 90 19.43 -6.07 -16.73
C ASN A 90 18.50 -6.81 -17.72
N ALA A 91 19.06 -7.73 -18.51
CA ALA A 91 18.29 -8.54 -19.45
C ALA A 91 17.26 -9.49 -18.78
N ALA A 92 17.42 -9.79 -17.50
CA ALA A 92 16.48 -10.62 -16.75
C ALA A 92 15.25 -9.84 -16.27
N ILE A 93 15.34 -8.51 -16.15
CA ILE A 93 14.31 -7.65 -15.54
C ILE A 93 12.95 -7.75 -16.26
N PRO A 94 12.85 -7.68 -17.60
CA PRO A 94 11.56 -7.80 -18.29
C PRO A 94 10.89 -9.15 -18.05
N LYS A 95 11.67 -10.22 -17.97
CA LYS A 95 11.16 -11.57 -17.69
C LYS A 95 10.62 -11.69 -16.27
N ILE A 96 11.34 -11.14 -15.30
CA ILE A 96 10.93 -11.09 -13.89
C ILE A 96 9.65 -10.27 -13.77
N LEU A 97 9.59 -9.10 -14.41
CA LEU A 97 8.42 -8.23 -14.41
C LEU A 97 7.18 -8.96 -14.95
N ALA A 98 7.31 -9.62 -16.12
CA ALA A 98 6.21 -10.36 -16.72
C ALA A 98 5.76 -11.53 -15.84
N ALA A 99 6.70 -12.31 -15.29
CA ALA A 99 6.40 -13.43 -14.42
C ALA A 99 5.68 -12.97 -13.14
N PHE A 100 6.15 -11.89 -12.49
CA PHE A 100 5.50 -11.36 -11.30
C PHE A 100 4.15 -10.72 -11.60
N SER A 101 3.99 -10.04 -12.72
CA SER A 101 2.70 -9.47 -13.12
C SER A 101 1.64 -10.55 -13.30
N ILE A 102 2.00 -11.67 -13.96
CA ILE A 102 1.09 -12.80 -14.17
C ILE A 102 0.81 -13.50 -12.83
N LEU A 103 1.86 -13.81 -12.08
CA LEU A 103 1.73 -14.52 -10.80
C LEU A 103 0.88 -13.74 -9.81
N LEU A 104 1.19 -12.45 -9.59
CA LEU A 104 0.44 -11.61 -8.68
C LEU A 104 -0.95 -11.31 -9.20
N GLY A 105 -1.11 -10.99 -10.48
CA GLY A 105 -2.41 -10.78 -11.08
C GLY A 105 -3.32 -11.99 -10.86
N LEU A 106 -2.86 -13.19 -11.19
CA LEU A 106 -3.64 -14.42 -11.03
C LEU A 106 -3.91 -14.74 -9.56
N SER A 107 -2.91 -14.58 -8.68
CA SER A 107 -3.06 -14.81 -7.23
C SER A 107 -4.08 -13.86 -6.62
N PHE A 108 -4.06 -12.57 -6.99
CA PHE A 108 -5.01 -11.59 -6.47
C PHE A 108 -6.40 -11.71 -7.11
N VAL A 109 -6.52 -12.20 -8.35
CA VAL A 109 -7.82 -12.57 -8.93
C VAL A 109 -8.45 -13.72 -8.13
N LEU A 110 -7.68 -14.75 -7.83
CA LEU A 110 -8.16 -15.88 -7.02
C LEU A 110 -8.53 -15.41 -5.61
N LEU A 111 -7.68 -14.62 -4.98
CA LEU A 111 -7.91 -14.07 -3.64
C LEU A 111 -9.15 -13.15 -3.61
N ALA A 112 -9.36 -12.36 -4.65
CA ALA A 112 -10.55 -11.51 -4.80
C ALA A 112 -11.83 -12.35 -4.98
N ALA A 113 -11.79 -13.40 -5.80
CA ALA A 113 -12.91 -14.31 -5.99
C ALA A 113 -13.32 -15.00 -4.68
N VAL A 114 -12.33 -15.50 -3.92
CA VAL A 114 -12.54 -16.07 -2.58
C VAL A 114 -13.08 -15.01 -1.62
N GLY A 115 -12.52 -13.80 -1.63
CA GLY A 115 -12.97 -12.67 -0.82
C GLY A 115 -14.43 -12.30 -1.10
N ILE A 116 -14.83 -12.23 -2.37
CA ILE A 116 -16.21 -11.96 -2.77
C ILE A 116 -17.17 -13.04 -2.24
N GLY A 117 -16.77 -14.32 -2.37
CA GLY A 117 -17.57 -15.44 -1.87
C GLY A 117 -17.69 -15.48 -0.34
N LEU A 118 -16.65 -15.05 0.37
CA LEU A 118 -16.59 -15.07 1.83
C LEU A 118 -17.02 -13.74 2.48
N THR A 119 -17.44 -12.74 1.70
CA THR A 119 -17.78 -11.41 2.23
C THR A 119 -18.86 -11.47 3.32
N SER A 120 -19.99 -12.14 3.06
CA SER A 120 -21.09 -12.29 4.02
C SER A 120 -20.67 -13.01 5.32
N PRO A 121 -20.04 -14.20 5.28
CA PRO A 121 -19.62 -14.87 6.50
C PRO A 121 -18.56 -14.08 7.27
N LEU A 122 -17.70 -13.35 6.56
CA LEU A 122 -16.61 -12.56 7.17
C LEU A 122 -17.20 -11.36 7.94
N LEU A 123 -18.17 -10.64 7.37
CA LEU A 123 -18.85 -9.53 8.02
C LEU A 123 -19.65 -9.99 9.23
N ARG A 124 -20.30 -11.16 9.16
CA ARG A 124 -21.01 -11.75 10.29
C ARG A 124 -20.06 -12.15 11.42
N LEU A 125 -18.90 -12.73 11.08
CA LEU A 125 -17.87 -13.09 12.07
C LEU A 125 -17.32 -11.85 12.77
N MET A 126 -17.24 -10.72 12.07
CA MET A 126 -16.82 -9.42 12.62
C MET A 126 -17.93 -8.74 13.46
N HIS A 127 -19.06 -9.40 13.68
CA HIS A 127 -20.21 -8.86 14.42
C HIS A 127 -20.73 -7.53 13.86
N THR A 128 -20.67 -7.37 12.55
CA THR A 128 -21.18 -6.16 11.87
C THR A 128 -22.71 -6.06 12.06
N PRO A 129 -23.25 -4.88 12.44
CA PRO A 129 -24.70 -4.68 12.58
C PRO A 129 -25.46 -5.07 11.33
N GLN A 130 -26.65 -5.65 11.51
CA GLN A 130 -27.47 -6.19 10.41
C GLN A 130 -27.79 -5.16 9.33
N ASP A 131 -28.05 -3.92 9.75
CA ASP A 131 -28.37 -2.80 8.86
C ASP A 131 -27.18 -2.36 8.01
N THR A 132 -25.95 -2.61 8.47
CA THR A 132 -24.71 -2.24 7.82
C THR A 132 -24.16 -3.34 6.90
N ILE A 133 -24.60 -4.60 7.04
CA ILE A 133 -24.07 -5.75 6.28
C ILE A 133 -24.22 -5.54 4.77
N LYS A 134 -25.41 -5.15 4.30
CA LYS A 134 -25.66 -4.98 2.85
C LYS A 134 -24.78 -3.90 2.21
N PRO A 135 -24.70 -2.66 2.76
CA PRO A 135 -23.75 -1.65 2.26
C PRO A 135 -22.31 -2.13 2.30
N ALA A 136 -21.88 -2.79 3.40
CA ALA A 136 -20.54 -3.32 3.56
C ALA A 136 -20.21 -4.42 2.53
N GLU A 137 -21.14 -5.32 2.23
CA GLU A 137 -20.98 -6.32 1.18
C GLU A 137 -20.79 -5.69 -0.20
N SER A 138 -21.62 -4.72 -0.54
CA SER A 138 -21.52 -4.02 -1.83
C SER A 138 -20.18 -3.31 -1.97
N TYR A 139 -19.74 -2.63 -0.92
CA TYR A 139 -18.46 -1.94 -0.87
C TYR A 139 -17.29 -2.92 -1.05
N LEU A 140 -17.25 -4.02 -0.27
CA LEU A 140 -16.18 -5.01 -0.37
C LEU A 140 -16.12 -5.68 -1.74
N LYS A 141 -17.26 -6.01 -2.35
CA LYS A 141 -17.31 -6.60 -3.69
C LYS A 141 -16.68 -5.68 -4.74
N ILE A 142 -16.94 -4.38 -4.67
CA ILE A 142 -16.34 -3.39 -5.56
C ILE A 142 -14.84 -3.32 -5.32
N ILE A 143 -14.39 -3.22 -4.07
CA ILE A 143 -12.97 -3.19 -3.71
C ILE A 143 -12.26 -4.45 -4.21
N PHE A 144 -12.79 -5.64 -3.94
CA PHE A 144 -12.17 -6.89 -4.38
C PHE A 144 -12.05 -7.00 -5.89
N THR A 145 -13.01 -6.46 -6.64
CA THR A 145 -12.91 -6.39 -8.10
C THR A 145 -11.74 -5.50 -8.54
N GLY A 146 -11.42 -4.45 -7.80
CA GLY A 146 -10.31 -3.54 -8.08
C GLY A 146 -8.93 -4.04 -7.64
N VAL A 147 -8.86 -4.93 -6.64
CA VAL A 147 -7.61 -5.42 -6.03
C VAL A 147 -6.62 -6.02 -7.05
N PRO A 148 -7.01 -6.87 -8.01
CA PRO A 148 -6.07 -7.41 -9.00
C PRO A 148 -5.42 -6.32 -9.86
N PHE A 149 -6.17 -5.30 -10.24
CA PHE A 149 -5.64 -4.17 -11.01
C PHE A 149 -4.66 -3.35 -10.18
N LEU A 150 -4.95 -3.14 -8.91
CA LEU A 150 -4.07 -2.46 -7.97
C LEU A 150 -2.76 -3.25 -7.76
N ALA A 151 -2.84 -4.58 -7.67
CA ALA A 151 -1.66 -5.44 -7.54
C ALA A 151 -0.73 -5.31 -8.76
N VAL A 152 -1.29 -5.39 -9.96
CA VAL A 152 -0.53 -5.21 -11.22
C VAL A 152 0.06 -3.80 -11.30
N TYR A 153 -0.72 -2.77 -10.99
CA TYR A 153 -0.24 -1.38 -10.95
C TYR A 153 0.98 -1.23 -10.01
N ASN A 154 0.96 -1.85 -8.82
CA ASN A 154 2.08 -1.79 -7.89
C ASN A 154 3.35 -2.46 -8.44
N VAL A 155 3.24 -3.54 -9.21
CA VAL A 155 4.38 -4.20 -9.87
C VAL A 155 5.08 -3.24 -10.83
N TYR A 156 4.32 -2.56 -11.69
CA TYR A 156 4.90 -1.60 -12.63
C TYR A 156 5.45 -0.34 -11.94
N SER A 157 4.76 0.15 -10.93
CA SER A 157 5.23 1.29 -10.12
C SER A 157 6.55 0.95 -9.42
N CYS A 158 6.69 -0.27 -8.88
CA CYS A 158 7.92 -0.74 -8.26
C CYS A 158 9.10 -0.71 -9.24
N LEU A 159 8.91 -1.13 -10.49
CA LEU A 159 9.95 -1.06 -11.52
C LEU A 159 10.40 0.39 -11.78
N LEU A 160 9.44 1.31 -11.92
CA LEU A 160 9.75 2.72 -12.17
C LEU A 160 10.54 3.35 -11.03
N TYR A 161 10.23 3.01 -9.79
CA TYR A 161 10.96 3.50 -8.61
C TYR A 161 12.35 2.89 -8.46
N THR A 162 12.55 1.67 -8.92
CA THR A 162 13.81 0.93 -8.75
C THR A 162 14.75 1.09 -9.95
N SER A 163 14.22 1.51 -11.10
CA SER A 163 15.00 1.73 -12.32
C SER A 163 15.96 2.92 -12.12
N PRO A 164 17.28 2.74 -12.35
CA PRO A 164 18.21 3.86 -12.35
C PRO A 164 17.87 4.80 -13.51
N SER A 165 17.62 6.04 -13.18
CA SER A 165 17.43 7.14 -14.13
C SER A 165 18.78 7.63 -14.70
#